data_2a20fa11c232368a216fbd289ad1d366
#
_entry.id   2a20fa11c232368a216fbd289ad1d366
#
_cell.length_a   1.000
_cell.length_b   1.000
_cell.length_c   1.000
_cell.angle_alpha   90.00
_cell.angle_beta   90.00
_cell.angle_gamma   90.00
#
_symmetry.space_group_name_H-M   'P 1'
#
loop_
_entity.id
_entity.type
_entity.pdbx_description
1 polymer ?
#
loop_
_entity_poly.entity_id
_entity_poly.type
_entity_poly.pdbx_seq_one_letter_code
_entity_poly.pdbx_strand_id
1 'polypeptide(L)'
;WTRALAERIAQQAGVGPLGERHWRVVELVRSRFFAIGALPVMRLVCRAAGLDPRQGHALFGSCATLWRIAGLPHPGAEAMAYMH
;
A
#
# COMPACT_ATOMS: atom_id res chain seq x y z
N TRP A 1 -0.18 -8.15 -12.13
CA TRP A 1 -0.89 -7.03 -11.46
C TRP A 1 -1.37 -5.99 -12.45
N THR A 2 -2.61 -5.50 -12.25
CA THR A 2 -3.18 -4.41 -13.04
C THR A 2 -3.93 -3.47 -12.11
N ARG A 3 -4.25 -2.26 -12.58
CA ARG A 3 -5.07 -1.31 -11.81
C ARG A 3 -6.46 -1.88 -11.54
N ALA A 4 -7.03 -2.61 -12.50
CA ALA A 4 -8.33 -3.25 -12.30
C ALA A 4 -8.30 -4.28 -11.17
N LEU A 5 -7.25 -5.07 -11.07
CA LEU A 5 -7.06 -6.01 -9.98
C LEU A 5 -6.93 -5.29 -8.65
N ALA A 6 -6.16 -4.20 -8.61
CA ALA A 6 -5.99 -3.40 -7.40
C ALA A 6 -7.33 -2.85 -6.90
N GLU A 7 -8.17 -2.36 -7.80
CA GLU A 7 -9.50 -1.85 -7.44
C GLU A 7 -10.41 -2.95 -6.91
N ARG A 8 -10.33 -4.15 -7.48
CA ARG A 8 -11.10 -5.30 -7.00
C ARG A 8 -10.70 -5.68 -5.58
N ILE A 9 -9.39 -5.73 -5.31
CA ILE A 9 -8.88 -6.03 -3.98
C ILE A 9 -9.32 -4.95 -2.98
N ALA A 10 -9.26 -3.68 -3.39
CA ALA A 10 -9.69 -2.56 -2.56
C ALA A 10 -11.16 -2.65 -2.18
N GLN A 11 -12.02 -3.04 -3.12
CA GLN A 11 -13.44 -3.24 -2.85
C GLN A 11 -13.67 -4.39 -1.88
N GLN A 12 -12.97 -5.50 -2.05
CA GLN A 12 -13.08 -6.65 -1.16
C GLN A 12 -12.59 -6.33 0.25
N ALA A 13 -11.60 -5.47 0.37
CA ALA A 13 -11.05 -5.05 1.66
C ALA A 13 -11.85 -3.93 2.32
N GLY A 14 -12.89 -3.41 1.67
CA GLY A 14 -13.71 -2.33 2.21
C GLY A 14 -13.11 -0.95 2.05
N VAL A 15 -12.06 -0.79 1.25
CA VAL A 15 -11.45 0.51 0.97
C VAL A 15 -12.32 1.34 0.02
N GLY A 16 -12.99 0.67 -0.92
CA GLY A 16 -13.82 1.32 -1.93
C GLY A 16 -13.02 1.79 -3.14
N PRO A 17 -13.57 2.73 -3.92
CA PRO A 17 -12.90 3.22 -5.12
C PRO A 17 -11.56 3.86 -4.80
N LEU A 18 -10.55 3.60 -5.63
CA LEU A 18 -9.21 4.16 -5.46
C LEU A 18 -9.14 5.52 -6.15
N GLY A 19 -8.91 6.57 -5.35
CA GLY A 19 -8.73 7.92 -5.84
C GLY A 19 -7.26 8.21 -6.15
N GLU A 20 -6.98 9.45 -6.54
CA GLU A 20 -5.65 9.90 -6.92
C GLU A 20 -4.62 9.70 -5.81
N ARG A 21 -4.99 10.00 -4.57
CA ARG A 21 -4.10 9.81 -3.41
C ARG A 21 -3.75 8.33 -3.19
N HIS A 22 -4.74 7.46 -3.34
CA HIS A 22 -4.52 6.02 -3.24
C HIS A 22 -3.50 5.55 -4.28
N TRP A 23 -3.69 5.95 -5.53
CA TRP A 23 -2.79 5.55 -6.61
C TRP A 23 -1.37 6.06 -6.41
N ARG A 24 -1.22 7.28 -5.90
CA ARG A 24 0.11 7.82 -5.61
C ARG A 24 0.86 6.97 -4.61
N VAL A 25 0.19 6.53 -3.54
CA VAL A 25 0.80 5.67 -2.52
C VAL A 25 1.11 4.30 -3.08
N VAL A 26 0.17 3.70 -3.83
CA VAL A 26 0.37 2.39 -4.46
C VAL A 26 1.57 2.40 -5.40
N GLU A 27 1.66 3.41 -6.25
CA GLU A 27 2.76 3.52 -7.20
C GLU A 27 4.10 3.74 -6.49
N LEU A 28 4.13 4.52 -5.43
CA LEU A 28 5.34 4.74 -4.65
C LEU A 28 5.81 3.47 -3.94
N VAL A 29 4.91 2.72 -3.33
CA VAL A 29 5.30 1.51 -2.62
C VAL A 29 5.81 0.45 -3.59
N ARG A 30 5.19 0.32 -4.75
CA ARG A 30 5.68 -0.59 -5.79
C ARG A 30 7.05 -0.17 -6.30
N SER A 31 7.21 1.11 -6.63
CA SER A 31 8.49 1.65 -7.11
C SER A 31 9.61 1.42 -6.11
N ARG A 32 9.36 1.67 -4.84
CA ARG A 32 10.34 1.46 -3.78
C ARG A 32 10.68 -0.02 -3.60
N PHE A 33 9.66 -0.87 -3.60
CA PHE A 33 9.88 -2.30 -3.48
C PHE A 33 10.76 -2.84 -4.62
N PHE A 34 10.43 -2.48 -5.86
CA PHE A 34 11.20 -2.98 -7.00
C PHE A 34 12.60 -2.37 -7.09
N ALA A 35 12.81 -1.17 -6.56
CA ALA A 35 14.13 -0.55 -6.54
C ALA A 35 15.04 -1.17 -5.49
N ILE A 36 14.50 -1.53 -4.33
CA ILE A 36 15.27 -2.02 -3.19
C ILE A 36 15.27 -3.55 -3.12
N GLY A 37 14.21 -4.18 -3.61
CA GLY A 37 14.01 -5.63 -3.50
C GLY A 37 13.57 -6.08 -2.12
N ALA A 38 13.10 -5.17 -1.28
CA ALA A 38 12.72 -5.43 0.11
C ALA A 38 11.56 -4.53 0.52
N LEU A 39 10.95 -4.82 1.68
CA LEU A 39 9.88 -4.03 2.25
C LEU A 39 10.36 -2.61 2.52
N PRO A 40 9.76 -1.58 1.91
CA PRO A 40 10.12 -0.20 2.20
C PRO A 40 9.61 0.24 3.57
N VAL A 41 10.20 1.31 4.10
CA VAL A 41 9.69 1.94 5.33
C VAL A 41 8.42 2.69 4.97
N MET A 42 7.26 2.18 5.39
CA MET A 42 5.95 2.70 4.98
C MET A 42 5.74 4.16 5.38
N ARG A 43 6.29 4.58 6.52
CA ARG A 43 6.24 5.97 6.93
C ARG A 43 6.87 6.92 5.91
N LEU A 44 8.00 6.50 5.33
CA LEU A 44 8.68 7.29 4.31
C LEU A 44 7.90 7.31 3.00
N VAL A 45 7.24 6.21 2.66
CA VAL A 45 6.37 6.14 1.48
C VAL A 45 5.21 7.14 1.61
N CYS A 46 4.55 7.16 2.77
CA CYS A 46 3.47 8.11 3.01
C CYS A 46 3.95 9.56 2.90
N ARG A 47 5.10 9.89 3.48
CA ARG A 47 5.69 11.23 3.37
C ARG A 47 5.98 11.61 1.93
N ALA A 48 6.55 10.69 1.16
CA ALA A 48 6.83 10.95 -0.25
C ALA A 48 5.57 11.20 -1.06
N ALA A 49 4.44 10.64 -0.63
CA ALA A 49 3.13 10.87 -1.25
C ALA A 49 2.46 12.16 -0.76
N GLY A 50 3.08 12.89 0.15
CA GLY A 50 2.49 14.10 0.73
C GLY A 50 1.47 13.84 1.83
N LEU A 51 1.52 12.66 2.44
CA LEU A 51 0.60 12.23 3.49
C LEU A 51 1.35 11.97 4.78
N ASP A 52 0.71 12.22 5.93
CA ASP A 52 1.23 11.69 7.18
C ASP A 52 0.77 10.23 7.36
N PRO A 53 1.38 9.47 8.31
CA PRO A 53 1.01 8.06 8.51
C PRO A 53 -0.47 7.84 8.85
N ARG A 54 -1.11 8.78 9.52
CA ARG A 54 -2.54 8.69 9.85
C ARG A 54 -3.40 8.77 8.61
N GLN A 55 -3.07 9.67 7.70
CA GLN A 55 -3.77 9.82 6.43
C GLN A 55 -3.61 8.57 5.57
N GLY A 56 -2.40 8.02 5.49
CA GLY A 56 -2.16 6.78 4.78
C GLY A 56 -2.95 5.62 5.36
N HIS A 57 -3.00 5.50 6.68
CA HIS A 57 -3.79 4.48 7.35
C HIS A 57 -5.29 4.65 7.09
N ALA A 58 -5.78 5.89 7.11
CA ALA A 58 -7.20 6.18 6.82
C ALA A 58 -7.59 5.80 5.39
N LEU A 59 -6.67 5.97 4.43
CA LEU A 59 -6.94 5.63 3.03
C LEU A 59 -7.09 4.13 2.80
N PHE A 60 -6.31 3.31 3.48
CA PHE A 60 -6.21 1.87 3.20
C PHE A 60 -6.66 0.97 4.36
N GLY A 61 -6.90 1.52 5.52
CA GLY A 61 -7.25 0.75 6.73
C GLY A 61 -6.04 0.14 7.42
N SER A 62 -5.05 -0.37 6.69
CA SER A 62 -3.80 -0.90 7.24
C SER A 62 -2.74 -0.97 6.17
N CYS A 63 -1.47 -1.07 6.59
CA CYS A 63 -0.36 -1.28 5.65
C CYS A 63 -0.47 -2.63 4.95
N ALA A 64 -1.00 -3.65 5.63
CA ALA A 64 -1.21 -4.96 5.02
C ALA A 64 -2.19 -4.88 3.85
N THR A 65 -3.28 -4.12 3.99
CA THR A 65 -4.25 -3.91 2.91
C THR A 65 -3.61 -3.17 1.73
N LEU A 66 -2.86 -2.11 2.01
CA LEU A 66 -2.11 -1.39 0.98
C LEU A 66 -1.17 -2.34 0.22
N TRP A 67 -0.45 -3.19 0.94
CA TRP A 67 0.49 -4.14 0.36
C TRP A 67 -0.22 -5.10 -0.61
N ARG A 68 -1.39 -5.60 -0.23
CA ARG A 68 -2.21 -6.48 -1.08
C ARG A 68 -2.71 -5.75 -2.33
N ILE A 69 -3.21 -4.53 -2.16
CA ILE A 69 -3.70 -3.70 -3.29
C ILE A 69 -2.56 -3.43 -4.27
N ALA A 70 -1.36 -3.19 -3.76
CA ALA A 70 -0.19 -2.95 -4.60
C ALA A 70 0.30 -4.21 -5.34
N GLY A 71 -0.26 -5.38 -5.02
CA GLY A 71 0.06 -6.63 -5.72
C GLY A 71 1.47 -7.12 -5.45
N LEU A 72 2.02 -6.81 -4.29
CA LEU A 72 3.37 -7.22 -3.93
C LEU A 72 3.36 -8.59 -3.24
N PRO A 73 4.47 -9.34 -3.31
CA PRO A 73 4.54 -10.66 -2.71
C PRO A 73 4.42 -10.58 -1.19
N HIS A 74 3.94 -11.65 -0.57
CA HIS A 74 3.79 -11.71 0.88
C HIS A 74 5.13 -11.44 1.56
N PRO A 75 5.20 -10.46 2.48
CA PRO A 75 6.47 -10.02 3.05
C PRO A 75 7.00 -10.94 4.16
N GLY A 76 6.25 -11.99 4.51
CA GLY A 76 6.57 -12.88 5.63
C GLY A 76 5.75 -12.55 6.86
N ALA A 77 5.56 -13.56 7.72
CA ALA A 77 4.70 -13.43 8.91
C ALA A 77 5.20 -12.34 9.87
N GLU A 78 6.52 -12.24 10.03
CA GLU A 78 7.12 -11.25 10.92
C GLU A 78 6.88 -9.81 10.45
N ALA A 79 7.07 -9.56 9.15
CA ALA A 79 6.81 -8.25 8.57
C ALA A 79 5.32 -7.90 8.62
N MET A 80 4.44 -8.87 8.39
CA MET A 80 2.99 -8.67 8.46
C MET A 80 2.54 -8.23 9.86
N ALA A 81 3.22 -8.65 10.91
CA ALA A 81 2.88 -8.25 12.27
C ALA A 81 3.05 -6.74 12.50
N TYR A 82 3.91 -6.09 11.72
CA TYR A 82 4.14 -4.65 11.81
C TYR A 82 3.28 -3.81 10.86
N MET A 83 2.42 -4.45 10.06
CA MET A 83 1.63 -3.80 9.02
C MET A 83 0.17 -3.50 9.42
N HIS A 84 -0.15 -3.63 10.67
CA HIS A 84 -1.51 -3.41 11.19
C HIS A 84 -1.84 -1.97 11.47
#